data_b35d6d4737400b1a9086601a76c534b6
#
_entry.id   b35d6d4737400b1a9086601a76c534b6
#
_cell.length_a   1.000
_cell.length_b   1.000
_cell.length_c   1.000
_cell.angle_alpha   90.00
_cell.angle_beta   90.00
_cell.angle_gamma   90.00
#
_symmetry.space_group_name_H-M   'P 1'
#
loop_
_entity.id
_entity.type
_entity.pdbx_description
1 polymer ?
#
loop_
_entity_poly.entity_id
_entity_poly.type
_entity_poly.pdbx_seq_one_letter_code
_entity_poly.pdbx_strand_id
1 'polypeptide(L)'
;MKVIFLDRDGVINEYPGDREYVKSWEEFRFLPKVKASLKKISDHGFKIFIVSNQAGVSKGIYSQRALDLITQNMLAELGESVKVSGIYYCTHRQEENCACRKPRTGLVEQVFRQLKAGGEKIDLSQSYFIGDTIRDIETGRAAGLKTILVFSGREKPENRNNWLHLPDFTAQDLSEATQIITKQ
;
A
#
# COMPACT_ATOMS: atom_id res chain seq x y z
N MET A 1 19.07 3.53 -2.27
CA MET A 1 18.15 3.09 -1.20
C MET A 1 17.04 2.23 -1.77
N LYS A 2 16.49 1.31 -0.98
CA LYS A 2 15.34 0.47 -1.34
C LYS A 2 14.07 1.06 -0.74
N VAL A 3 12.97 1.06 -1.51
CA VAL A 3 11.66 1.53 -1.04
C VAL A 3 10.61 0.45 -1.22
N ILE A 4 9.63 0.43 -0.34
CA ILE A 4 8.43 -0.39 -0.47
C ILE A 4 7.20 0.50 -0.38
N PHE A 5 6.32 0.35 -1.36
CA PHE A 5 4.98 0.91 -1.34
C PHE A 5 3.98 -0.18 -0.96
N LEU A 6 3.09 0.14 -0.05
CA LEU A 6 2.05 -0.77 0.43
C LEU A 6 0.68 -0.12 0.24
N ASP A 7 -0.31 -0.86 -0.25
CA ASP A 7 -1.69 -0.47 0.00
C ASP A 7 -2.02 -0.65 1.48
N ARG A 8 -3.11 -0.07 1.93
CA ARG A 8 -3.57 -0.16 3.31
C ARG A 8 -4.58 -1.29 3.49
N ASP A 9 -5.76 -1.14 2.88
CA ASP A 9 -6.84 -2.11 2.99
C ASP A 9 -6.51 -3.39 2.22
N GLY A 10 -6.64 -4.54 2.83
CA GLY A 10 -6.26 -5.83 2.25
C GLY A 10 -4.77 -6.19 2.33
N VAL A 11 -3.91 -5.26 2.77
CA VAL A 11 -2.45 -5.48 2.94
C VAL A 11 -2.03 -5.28 4.39
N ILE A 12 -2.41 -4.16 4.99
CA ILE A 12 -2.10 -3.80 6.39
C ILE A 12 -3.27 -4.15 7.31
N ASN A 13 -4.47 -3.77 6.91
CA ASN A 13 -5.70 -4.11 7.61
C ASN A 13 -6.62 -4.96 6.75
N GLU A 14 -7.59 -5.60 7.39
CA GLU A 14 -8.60 -6.40 6.72
C GLU A 14 -9.30 -5.59 5.62
N TYR A 15 -9.54 -6.26 4.49
CA TYR A 15 -10.30 -5.69 3.40
C TYR A 15 -11.77 -5.56 3.82
N PRO A 16 -12.34 -4.34 3.79
CA PRO A 16 -13.70 -4.13 4.30
C PRO A 16 -14.81 -4.74 3.44
N GLY A 17 -14.47 -5.17 2.24
CA GLY A 17 -15.44 -5.66 1.25
C GLY A 17 -15.61 -4.73 0.05
N ASP A 18 -16.25 -5.24 -1.01
CA ASP A 18 -16.50 -4.46 -2.22
C ASP A 18 -17.47 -3.31 -1.93
N ARG A 19 -17.05 -2.09 -2.29
CA ARG A 19 -17.75 -0.81 -2.07
C ARG A 19 -17.88 -0.39 -0.60
N GLU A 20 -17.27 -1.16 0.32
CA GLU A 20 -17.19 -0.83 1.74
C GLU A 20 -15.91 -0.04 2.06
N TYR A 21 -15.88 0.56 3.26
CA TYR A 21 -14.77 1.38 3.73
C TYR A 21 -14.56 1.16 5.22
N VAL A 22 -13.32 1.23 5.67
CA VAL A 22 -13.00 1.39 7.09
C VAL A 22 -13.25 2.86 7.45
N LYS A 23 -14.32 3.12 8.20
CA LYS A 23 -14.85 4.47 8.47
C LYS A 23 -14.37 5.05 9.80
N SER A 24 -13.93 4.18 10.71
CA SER A 24 -13.45 4.58 12.04
C SER A 24 -12.34 3.63 12.51
N TRP A 25 -11.68 4.01 13.62
CA TRP A 25 -10.66 3.15 14.24
C TRP A 25 -11.26 1.85 14.79
N GLU A 26 -12.47 1.88 15.28
CA GLU A 26 -13.19 0.72 15.79
C GLU A 26 -13.46 -0.34 14.72
N GLU A 27 -13.50 0.05 13.46
CA GLU A 27 -13.63 -0.84 12.30
C GLU A 27 -12.28 -1.33 11.76
N PHE A 28 -11.17 -0.67 12.14
CA PHE A 28 -9.83 -1.04 11.66
C PHE A 28 -9.34 -2.31 12.37
N ARG A 29 -8.93 -3.30 11.61
CA ARG A 29 -8.35 -4.55 12.12
C ARG A 29 -7.08 -4.87 11.36
N PHE A 30 -5.94 -4.93 12.05
CA PHE A 30 -4.71 -5.40 11.43
C PHE A 30 -4.86 -6.83 10.93
N LEU A 31 -4.34 -7.09 9.75
CA LEU A 31 -4.13 -8.46 9.30
C LEU A 31 -3.08 -9.17 10.18
N PRO A 32 -3.15 -10.50 10.27
CA PRO A 32 -2.19 -11.27 11.05
C PRO A 32 -0.74 -11.00 10.64
N LYS A 33 0.17 -10.93 11.60
CA LYS A 33 1.62 -10.80 11.41
C LYS A 33 2.09 -9.49 10.73
N VAL A 34 1.22 -8.54 10.43
CA VAL A 34 1.58 -7.29 9.74
C VAL A 34 2.66 -6.51 10.50
N LYS A 35 2.53 -6.33 11.81
CA LYS A 35 3.54 -5.62 12.62
C LYS A 35 4.93 -6.26 12.52
N ALA A 36 4.99 -7.59 12.63
CA ALA A 36 6.24 -8.33 12.51
C ALA A 36 6.84 -8.24 11.10
N SER A 37 5.98 -8.27 10.07
CA SER A 37 6.38 -8.13 8.67
C SER A 37 6.95 -6.75 8.37
N LEU A 38 6.25 -5.68 8.80
CA LEU A 38 6.72 -4.30 8.63
C LEU A 38 8.04 -4.06 9.37
N LYS A 39 8.17 -4.59 10.60
CA LYS A 39 9.43 -4.53 11.33
C LYS A 39 10.55 -5.21 10.55
N LYS A 40 10.33 -6.42 10.06
CA LYS A 40 11.31 -7.17 9.28
C LYS A 40 11.71 -6.43 8.00
N ILE A 41 10.77 -5.84 7.27
CA ILE A 41 11.01 -4.98 6.11
C ILE A 41 11.91 -3.80 6.48
N SER A 42 11.58 -3.12 7.58
CA SER A 42 12.37 -2.00 8.11
C SER A 42 13.80 -2.41 8.48
N ASP A 43 13.96 -3.55 9.18
CA ASP A 43 15.26 -4.11 9.59
C ASP A 43 16.14 -4.48 8.38
N HIS A 44 15.53 -4.79 7.22
CA HIS A 44 16.24 -5.04 5.95
C HIS A 44 16.56 -3.76 5.15
N GLY A 45 16.38 -2.59 5.76
CA GLY A 45 16.78 -1.29 5.21
C GLY A 45 15.85 -0.71 4.14
N PHE A 46 14.62 -1.20 4.07
CA PHE A 46 13.60 -0.59 3.21
C PHE A 46 12.96 0.63 3.88
N LYS A 47 12.76 1.71 3.12
CA LYS A 47 11.84 2.78 3.52
C LYS A 47 10.42 2.39 3.11
N ILE A 48 9.51 2.43 4.07
CA ILE A 48 8.12 2.00 3.91
C ILE A 48 7.22 3.20 3.65
N PHE A 49 6.46 3.15 2.57
CA PHE A 49 5.45 4.14 2.21
C PHE A 49 4.08 3.46 2.04
N ILE A 50 3.05 4.04 2.63
CA ILE A 50 1.67 3.58 2.46
C ILE A 50 1.01 4.47 1.42
N VAL A 51 0.41 3.86 0.38
CA VAL A 51 -0.24 4.56 -0.74
C VAL A 51 -1.60 3.94 -1.01
N SER A 52 -2.68 4.61 -0.60
CA SER A 52 -4.02 4.04 -0.66
C SER A 52 -5.07 4.96 -1.27
N ASN A 53 -6.05 4.35 -1.97
CA ASN A 53 -7.22 5.04 -2.50
C ASN A 53 -8.31 5.09 -1.43
N GLN A 54 -8.62 6.28 -0.91
CA GLN A 54 -9.57 6.52 0.17
C GLN A 54 -10.73 7.44 -0.27
N ALA A 55 -11.41 7.07 -1.36
CA ALA A 55 -12.48 7.87 -1.96
C ALA A 55 -13.73 8.03 -1.08
N GLY A 56 -13.83 7.30 0.02
CA GLY A 56 -14.91 7.45 0.99
C GLY A 56 -15.01 8.88 1.55
N VAL A 57 -13.89 9.60 1.62
CA VAL A 57 -13.85 11.01 2.06
C VAL A 57 -14.62 11.89 1.06
N SER A 58 -14.27 11.88 -0.22
CA SER A 58 -14.97 12.71 -1.23
C SER A 58 -16.39 12.24 -1.50
N LYS A 59 -16.72 10.99 -1.18
CA LYS A 59 -18.09 10.46 -1.23
C LYS A 59 -18.93 10.86 -0.02
N GLY A 60 -18.34 11.50 1.01
CA GLY A 60 -19.03 11.86 2.23
C GLY A 60 -19.39 10.67 3.15
N ILE A 61 -18.77 9.50 2.94
CA ILE A 61 -19.02 8.29 3.73
C ILE A 61 -18.37 8.40 5.10
N TYR A 62 -17.17 8.99 5.16
CA TYR A 62 -16.48 9.37 6.39
C TYR A 62 -15.66 10.65 6.15
N SER A 63 -15.35 11.36 7.24
CA SER A 63 -14.64 12.63 7.16
C SER A 63 -13.12 12.46 6.99
N GLN A 64 -12.44 13.50 6.51
CA GLN A 64 -10.97 13.58 6.53
C GLN A 64 -10.44 13.35 7.95
N ARG A 65 -11.08 13.96 8.97
CA ARG A 65 -10.70 13.76 10.39
C ARG A 65 -10.78 12.30 10.82
N ALA A 66 -11.76 11.54 10.35
CA ALA A 66 -11.85 10.10 10.64
C ALA A 66 -10.68 9.34 10.01
N LEU A 67 -10.32 9.66 8.75
CA LEU A 67 -9.15 9.07 8.09
C LEU A 67 -7.85 9.40 8.84
N ASP A 68 -7.71 10.64 9.31
CA ASP A 68 -6.53 11.09 10.07
C ASP A 68 -6.42 10.36 11.40
N LEU A 69 -7.54 10.15 12.11
CA LEU A 69 -7.60 9.38 13.37
C LEU A 69 -7.24 7.91 13.14
N ILE A 70 -7.77 7.28 12.11
CA ILE A 70 -7.40 5.90 11.74
C ILE A 70 -5.88 5.83 11.52
N THR A 71 -5.32 6.79 10.79
CA THR A 71 -3.89 6.84 10.48
C THR A 71 -3.03 7.03 11.73
N GLN A 72 -3.41 7.95 12.62
CA GLN A 72 -2.70 8.20 13.87
C GLN A 72 -2.71 6.96 14.77
N ASN A 73 -3.86 6.34 14.96
CA ASN A 73 -3.99 5.14 15.78
C ASN A 73 -3.26 3.93 15.17
N MET A 74 -3.30 3.77 13.83
CA MET A 74 -2.54 2.75 13.13
C MET A 74 -1.03 2.90 13.39
N LEU A 75 -0.50 4.11 13.28
CA LEU A 75 0.92 4.39 13.57
C LEU A 75 1.27 4.16 15.04
N ALA A 76 0.42 4.62 15.95
CA ALA A 76 0.60 4.39 17.40
C ALA A 76 0.63 2.90 17.75
N GLU A 77 -0.27 2.13 17.16
CA GLU A 77 -0.36 0.68 17.36
C GLU A 77 0.82 -0.08 16.75
N LEU A 78 1.39 0.40 15.62
CA LEU A 78 2.62 -0.16 15.04
C LEU A 78 3.84 0.07 15.95
N GLY A 79 3.85 1.18 16.69
CA GLY A 79 4.88 1.54 17.64
C GLY A 79 6.22 1.95 16.98
N GLU A 80 7.19 2.32 17.80
CA GLU A 80 8.50 2.85 17.34
C GLU A 80 9.36 1.83 16.59
N SER A 81 9.07 0.54 16.73
CA SER A 81 9.81 -0.53 16.07
C SER A 81 9.56 -0.62 14.56
N VAL A 82 8.50 0.05 14.06
CA VAL A 82 8.12 0.09 12.63
C VAL A 82 8.23 1.51 12.13
N LYS A 83 9.22 1.77 11.26
CA LYS A 83 9.44 3.10 10.68
C LYS A 83 8.68 3.25 9.36
N VAL A 84 7.45 3.78 9.42
CA VAL A 84 6.72 4.22 8.22
C VAL A 84 7.26 5.59 7.80
N SER A 85 7.83 5.67 6.60
CA SER A 85 8.48 6.88 6.08
C SER A 85 7.50 7.91 5.52
N GLY A 86 6.27 7.49 5.20
CA GLY A 86 5.20 8.39 4.77
C GLY A 86 3.92 7.65 4.43
N ILE A 87 2.80 8.36 4.51
CA ILE A 87 1.47 7.84 4.18
C ILE A 87 0.81 8.84 3.23
N TYR A 88 0.30 8.34 2.11
CA TYR A 88 -0.27 9.15 1.03
C TYR A 88 -1.63 8.57 0.62
N TYR A 89 -2.66 9.39 0.69
CA TYR A 89 -4.01 9.00 0.32
C TYR A 89 -4.50 9.76 -0.90
N CYS A 90 -5.13 9.05 -1.82
CA CYS A 90 -5.99 9.67 -2.82
C CYS A 90 -7.43 9.63 -2.31
N THR A 91 -7.97 10.77 -1.95
CA THR A 91 -9.37 10.89 -1.49
C THR A 91 -10.36 11.17 -2.61
N HIS A 92 -9.89 11.42 -3.84
CA HIS A 92 -10.73 11.73 -5.00
C HIS A 92 -11.59 10.54 -5.45
N ARG A 93 -12.74 10.85 -5.99
CA ARG A 93 -13.59 9.88 -6.72
C ARG A 93 -12.95 9.50 -8.05
N GLN A 94 -13.39 8.40 -8.63
CA GLN A 94 -12.87 7.93 -9.91
C GLN A 94 -13.17 8.92 -11.04
N GLU A 95 -14.35 9.54 -11.01
CA GLU A 95 -14.85 10.49 -12.01
C GLU A 95 -14.05 11.79 -12.05
N GLU A 96 -13.36 12.14 -10.97
CA GLU A 96 -12.51 13.33 -10.88
C GLU A 96 -11.21 13.22 -11.70
N ASN A 97 -10.88 12.06 -12.22
CA ASN A 97 -9.73 11.82 -13.10
C ASN A 97 -8.40 12.39 -12.60
N CYS A 98 -8.20 12.47 -11.27
CA CYS A 98 -6.98 13.00 -10.66
C CYS A 98 -5.74 12.15 -11.01
N ALA A 99 -4.57 12.75 -10.99
CA ALA A 99 -3.30 12.05 -11.25
C ALA A 99 -2.87 11.10 -10.12
N CYS A 100 -3.44 11.25 -8.90
CA CYS A 100 -2.98 10.52 -7.71
C CYS A 100 -3.69 9.18 -7.49
N ARG A 101 -4.88 8.96 -8.07
CA ARG A 101 -5.65 7.73 -7.83
C ARG A 101 -5.07 6.55 -8.59
N LYS A 102 -4.70 5.47 -7.87
CA LYS A 102 -4.29 4.20 -8.49
C LYS A 102 -5.36 3.70 -9.48
N PRO A 103 -4.99 3.26 -10.71
CA PRO A 103 -3.65 2.82 -11.11
C PRO A 103 -2.68 3.94 -11.57
N ARG A 104 -3.03 5.23 -11.47
CA ARG A 104 -2.09 6.30 -11.79
C ARG A 104 -1.01 6.42 -10.74
N THR A 105 0.18 6.89 -11.14
CA THR A 105 1.41 6.88 -10.35
C THR A 105 1.61 8.11 -9.48
N GLY A 106 0.71 9.10 -9.52
CA GLY A 106 0.97 10.43 -8.94
C GLY A 106 1.38 10.44 -7.47
N LEU A 107 0.86 9.53 -6.61
CA LEU A 107 1.31 9.41 -5.22
C LEU A 107 2.72 8.81 -5.12
N VAL A 108 3.05 7.82 -5.95
CA VAL A 108 4.40 7.22 -6.00
C VAL A 108 5.40 8.26 -6.49
N GLU A 109 5.06 8.99 -7.55
CA GLU A 109 5.91 10.07 -8.08
C GLU A 109 6.11 11.20 -7.07
N GLN A 110 5.10 11.50 -6.26
CA GLN A 110 5.26 12.48 -5.16
C GLN A 110 6.35 12.03 -4.19
N VAL A 111 6.34 10.75 -3.78
CA VAL A 111 7.38 10.18 -2.93
C VAL A 111 8.74 10.24 -3.62
N PHE A 112 8.82 9.87 -4.90
CA PHE A 112 10.07 9.92 -5.65
C PHE A 112 10.65 11.33 -5.73
N ARG A 113 9.80 12.34 -5.98
CA ARG A 113 10.22 13.75 -5.98
C ARG A 113 10.75 14.19 -4.61
N GLN A 114 10.08 13.82 -3.52
CA GLN A 114 10.51 14.16 -2.15
C GLN A 114 11.85 13.53 -1.80
N LEU A 115 12.03 12.24 -2.10
CA LEU A 115 13.30 11.54 -1.86
C LEU A 115 14.43 12.12 -2.68
N LYS A 116 14.18 12.43 -3.96
CA LYS A 116 15.17 13.08 -4.84
C LYS A 116 15.55 14.47 -4.34
N ALA A 117 14.59 15.26 -3.87
CA ALA A 117 14.85 16.59 -3.28
C ALA A 117 15.69 16.50 -2.01
N GLY A 118 15.56 15.40 -1.25
CA GLY A 118 16.41 15.07 -0.10
C GLY A 118 17.79 14.50 -0.47
N GLY A 119 18.15 14.43 -1.76
CA GLY A 119 19.43 13.88 -2.23
C GLY A 119 19.48 12.35 -2.30
N GLU A 120 18.34 11.68 -2.11
CA GLU A 120 18.27 10.23 -2.07
C GLU A 120 18.16 9.63 -3.48
N LYS A 121 18.90 8.56 -3.75
CA LYS A 121 18.81 7.80 -5.00
C LYS A 121 18.11 6.47 -4.76
N ILE A 122 16.98 6.26 -5.42
CA ILE A 122 16.16 5.04 -5.30
C ILE A 122 16.71 3.97 -6.25
N ASP A 123 16.86 2.76 -5.74
CA ASP A 123 17.12 1.55 -6.54
C ASP A 123 15.78 0.89 -6.88
N LEU A 124 15.24 1.20 -8.05
CA LEU A 124 13.96 0.66 -8.50
C LEU A 124 14.01 -0.86 -8.69
N SER A 125 15.18 -1.42 -9.06
CA SER A 125 15.35 -2.87 -9.28
C SER A 125 15.21 -3.70 -8.00
N GLN A 126 15.38 -3.04 -6.84
CA GLN A 126 15.21 -3.63 -5.51
C GLN A 126 14.06 -3.03 -4.73
N SER A 127 13.18 -2.32 -5.39
CA SER A 127 12.02 -1.66 -4.76
C SER A 127 10.72 -2.29 -5.22
N TYR A 128 9.70 -2.26 -4.36
CA TYR A 128 8.48 -3.04 -4.57
C TYR A 128 7.22 -2.20 -4.36
N PHE A 129 6.16 -2.58 -5.06
CA PHE A 129 4.79 -2.22 -4.73
C PHE A 129 4.04 -3.50 -4.33
N ILE A 130 3.44 -3.51 -3.14
CA ILE A 130 2.66 -4.62 -2.61
C ILE A 130 1.21 -4.15 -2.45
N GLY A 131 0.30 -4.83 -3.09
CA GLY A 131 -1.13 -4.51 -3.04
C GLY A 131 -2.01 -5.75 -3.18
N ASP A 132 -3.29 -5.57 -2.93
CA ASP A 132 -4.30 -6.63 -3.00
C ASP A 132 -5.20 -6.52 -4.24
N THR A 133 -4.92 -5.56 -5.14
CA THR A 133 -5.67 -5.34 -6.37
C THR A 133 -4.76 -5.24 -7.59
N ILE A 134 -5.32 -5.51 -8.77
CA ILE A 134 -4.60 -5.33 -10.04
C ILE A 134 -4.22 -3.86 -10.28
N ARG A 135 -4.98 -2.90 -9.74
CA ARG A 135 -4.63 -1.46 -9.80
C ARG A 135 -3.30 -1.15 -9.10
N ASP A 136 -2.98 -1.86 -8.05
CA ASP A 136 -1.70 -1.73 -7.34
C ASP A 136 -0.55 -2.24 -8.21
N ILE A 137 -0.77 -3.37 -8.88
CA ILE A 137 0.17 -3.98 -9.80
C ILE A 137 0.44 -3.04 -10.99
N GLU A 138 -0.61 -2.48 -11.58
CA GLU A 138 -0.50 -1.49 -12.65
C GLU A 138 0.27 -0.25 -12.19
N THR A 139 -0.02 0.26 -10.98
CA THR A 139 0.69 1.41 -10.41
C THR A 139 2.18 1.11 -10.23
N GLY A 140 2.50 -0.03 -9.61
CA GLY A 140 3.88 -0.44 -9.36
C GLY A 140 4.67 -0.61 -10.66
N ARG A 141 4.11 -1.30 -11.65
CA ARG A 141 4.72 -1.49 -12.97
C ARG A 141 4.95 -0.17 -13.71
N ALA A 142 3.93 0.71 -13.73
CA ALA A 142 4.04 2.02 -14.37
C ALA A 142 5.11 2.91 -13.70
N ALA A 143 5.35 2.71 -12.39
CA ALA A 143 6.40 3.40 -11.65
C ALA A 143 7.79 2.72 -11.74
N GLY A 144 7.93 1.61 -12.47
CA GLY A 144 9.19 0.87 -12.64
C GLY A 144 9.59 0.03 -11.43
N LEU A 145 8.65 -0.29 -10.55
CA LEU A 145 8.85 -1.11 -9.34
C LEU A 145 8.54 -2.58 -9.64
N LYS A 146 9.17 -3.49 -8.90
CA LYS A 146 8.70 -4.87 -8.81
C LYS A 146 7.35 -4.91 -8.08
N THR A 147 6.50 -5.87 -8.43
CA THR A 147 5.13 -5.93 -7.91
C THR A 147 4.83 -7.25 -7.23
N ILE A 148 4.15 -7.19 -6.10
CA ILE A 148 3.67 -8.36 -5.37
C ILE A 148 2.16 -8.21 -5.13
N LEU A 149 1.37 -9.12 -5.68
CA LEU A 149 -0.07 -9.21 -5.40
C LEU A 149 -0.28 -10.12 -4.20
N VAL A 150 -0.98 -9.61 -3.17
CA VAL A 150 -1.37 -10.42 -2.01
C VAL A 150 -2.84 -10.81 -2.09
N PHE A 151 -3.15 -12.02 -1.59
CA PHE A 151 -4.50 -12.57 -1.59
C PHE A 151 -5.24 -12.39 -0.26
N SER A 152 -4.67 -11.58 0.64
CA SER A 152 -5.30 -11.22 1.92
C SER A 152 -6.43 -10.20 1.80
N GLY A 153 -6.62 -9.62 0.62
CA GLY A 153 -7.66 -8.63 0.34
C GLY A 153 -8.62 -9.07 -0.76
N ARG A 154 -8.79 -8.19 -1.74
CA ARG A 154 -9.80 -8.29 -2.78
C ARG A 154 -9.53 -9.39 -3.81
N GLU A 155 -8.30 -9.40 -4.39
CA GLU A 155 -7.97 -10.36 -5.43
C GLU A 155 -7.81 -11.78 -4.88
N LYS A 156 -8.12 -12.75 -5.74
CA LYS A 156 -8.02 -14.18 -5.45
C LYS A 156 -7.29 -14.89 -6.59
N PRO A 157 -6.57 -15.99 -6.31
CA PRO A 157 -5.82 -16.73 -7.33
C PRO A 157 -6.68 -17.16 -8.54
N GLU A 158 -7.95 -17.46 -8.30
CA GLU A 158 -8.91 -17.91 -9.32
C GLU A 158 -9.17 -16.86 -10.40
N ASN A 159 -8.97 -15.57 -10.07
CA ASN A 159 -9.20 -14.45 -10.99
C ASN A 159 -8.04 -14.24 -11.98
N ARG A 160 -6.97 -15.03 -11.91
CA ARG A 160 -5.72 -14.81 -12.67
C ARG A 160 -5.93 -14.64 -14.17
N ASN A 161 -6.88 -15.36 -14.75
CA ASN A 161 -7.19 -15.28 -16.18
C ASN A 161 -7.81 -13.94 -16.59
N ASN A 162 -8.31 -13.15 -15.63
CA ASN A 162 -8.95 -11.86 -15.85
C ASN A 162 -7.98 -10.69 -15.59
N TRP A 163 -6.75 -10.95 -15.15
CA TRP A 163 -5.80 -9.87 -14.85
C TRP A 163 -5.21 -9.29 -16.13
N LEU A 164 -5.37 -7.99 -16.30
CA LEU A 164 -4.80 -7.26 -17.44
C LEU A 164 -3.26 -7.24 -17.38
N HIS A 165 -2.70 -7.19 -16.17
CA HIS A 165 -1.27 -7.22 -15.92
C HIS A 165 -0.94 -8.26 -14.85
N LEU A 166 0.03 -9.14 -15.14
CA LEU A 166 0.51 -10.10 -14.18
C LEU A 166 1.49 -9.42 -13.20
N PRO A 167 1.41 -9.70 -11.90
CA PRO A 167 2.42 -9.28 -10.93
C PRO A 167 3.72 -10.06 -11.15
N ASP A 168 4.85 -9.49 -10.68
CA ASP A 168 6.13 -10.23 -10.69
C ASP A 168 6.10 -11.39 -9.70
N PHE A 169 5.39 -11.21 -8.57
CA PHE A 169 5.21 -12.25 -7.55
C PHE A 169 3.76 -12.22 -7.02
N THR A 170 3.35 -13.36 -6.45
CA THR A 170 2.11 -13.47 -5.66
C THR A 170 2.43 -13.99 -4.28
N ALA A 171 1.63 -13.62 -3.28
CA ALA A 171 1.76 -14.08 -1.89
C ALA A 171 0.38 -14.17 -1.23
N GLN A 172 0.24 -14.99 -0.19
CA GLN A 172 -1.02 -15.08 0.54
C GLN A 172 -1.31 -13.81 1.34
N ASP A 173 -0.26 -13.23 1.95
CA ASP A 173 -0.34 -12.05 2.79
C ASP A 173 0.99 -11.28 2.80
N LEU A 174 1.03 -10.17 3.55
CA LEU A 174 2.25 -9.39 3.72
C LEU A 174 3.39 -10.19 4.37
N SER A 175 3.10 -11.20 5.19
CA SER A 175 4.13 -12.03 5.82
C SER A 175 4.87 -12.89 4.78
N GLU A 176 4.15 -13.50 3.85
CA GLU A 176 4.76 -14.25 2.75
C GLU A 176 5.48 -13.29 1.76
N ALA A 177 4.86 -12.15 1.41
CA ALA A 177 5.51 -11.13 0.59
C ALA A 177 6.85 -10.67 1.22
N THR A 178 6.88 -10.48 2.54
CA THR A 178 8.12 -10.14 3.27
C THR A 178 9.19 -11.22 3.12
N GLN A 179 8.82 -12.50 3.11
CA GLN A 179 9.79 -13.58 2.90
C GLN A 179 10.38 -13.54 1.48
N ILE A 180 9.57 -13.23 0.47
CA ILE A 180 10.03 -13.09 -0.92
C ILE A 180 11.10 -12.00 -1.02
N ILE A 181 10.82 -10.81 -0.50
CA ILE A 181 11.72 -9.66 -0.62
C ILE A 181 12.97 -9.73 0.25
N THR A 182 12.95 -10.50 1.34
CA THR A 182 14.12 -10.64 2.27
C THR A 182 15.03 -11.81 1.94
N LYS A 183 14.66 -12.67 0.97
CA LYS A 183 15.49 -13.76 0.47
C LYS A 183 16.28 -13.38 -0.80
N GLN A 184 15.99 -12.24 -1.41
CA GLN A 184 16.69 -11.69 -2.58
C GLN A 184 17.79 -10.72 -2.14
#